data_ab9f59dc8786001d07c47175e16da64a
#
_entry.id   ab9f59dc8786001d07c47175e16da64a
#
_cell.length_a   1.000
_cell.length_b   1.000
_cell.length_c   1.000
_cell.angle_alpha   90.00
_cell.angle_beta   90.00
_cell.angle_gamma   90.00
#
_symmetry.space_group_name_H-M   'P 1'
#
loop_
_entity.id
_entity.type
_entity.pdbx_description
1 polymer ?
#
loop_
_entity_poly.entity_id
_entity_poly.type
_entity_poly.pdbx_seq_one_letter_code
_entity_poly.pdbx_strand_id
1 'polypeptide(L)'
;MRTSTRPGVRWMPYADAVSPWSNVASRASSALAALAAWSLGAALTVALVGCAGRSGGAGSGAASPAPASRSSRDASPAALATSPVTSTREWTWRGVNGIQVDTHHWTIRSSLRSASFTGSLPAFYEAALRNYRTGLVPLPAPPKRLETCVFGTRDEWARYTEHRLGADAGPYLGMGRGGFTSGGEAVLYDIGPRDTLSIAAHEGWHQYSQTTFRSALPVWLEEGIACFMEGFRQPLGSPEPVFLPWRNTERYAELRSSARKGRLSELRAVLEGSPQSFLAVSRDAQLSYYAQVWAFVHFLRDGDGGRYRPGLERMLDDAVRGTIGERIRACDALDARGKRLAAGAKSGIWLVTVYLDPDFDSFERAYDRFVGALLESNGWDRILRGECPIDLPAPAPEGAP
;
A
#
# COMPACT_ATOMS: atom_id res chain seq x y z
N MET A 1 -51.26 -1.29 -2.30
CA MET A 1 -50.02 -1.74 -1.64
C MET A 1 -49.03 -2.16 -2.74
N ARG A 2 -48.07 -1.32 -3.10
CA ARG A 2 -47.02 -1.64 -4.03
C ARG A 2 -45.71 -1.74 -3.22
N THR A 3 -45.19 -2.93 -3.10
CA THR A 3 -43.90 -3.21 -2.45
C THR A 3 -42.78 -2.84 -3.45
N SER A 4 -42.03 -1.77 -3.12
CA SER A 4 -40.84 -1.36 -3.84
C SER A 4 -39.68 -2.24 -3.38
N THR A 5 -39.27 -3.19 -4.20
CA THR A 5 -38.00 -3.91 -4.04
C THR A 5 -36.89 -3.06 -4.63
N ARG A 6 -35.96 -2.59 -3.78
CA ARG A 6 -34.71 -1.95 -4.19
C ARG A 6 -33.81 -3.00 -4.89
N PRO A 7 -33.08 -2.65 -5.95
CA PRO A 7 -32.10 -3.57 -6.55
C PRO A 7 -30.92 -3.75 -5.60
N GLY A 8 -30.75 -4.97 -5.09
CA GLY A 8 -29.53 -5.38 -4.39
C GLY A 8 -28.34 -5.37 -5.34
N VAL A 9 -27.19 -4.96 -4.86
CA VAL A 9 -25.89 -5.07 -5.56
C VAL A 9 -25.66 -6.56 -5.83
N ARG A 10 -25.68 -6.94 -7.10
CA ARG A 10 -25.52 -8.33 -7.52
C ARG A 10 -24.01 -8.59 -7.68
N TRP A 11 -23.44 -9.33 -6.74
CA TRP A 11 -22.08 -9.86 -6.83
C TRP A 11 -22.05 -11.01 -7.85
N MET A 12 -21.00 -11.07 -8.68
CA MET A 12 -20.84 -12.19 -9.63
C MET A 12 -20.13 -13.36 -8.95
N PRO A 13 -20.70 -14.59 -8.97
CA PRO A 13 -20.01 -15.78 -8.52
C PRO A 13 -18.91 -16.19 -9.50
N TYR A 14 -17.77 -16.58 -9.00
CA TYR A 14 -16.64 -17.11 -9.76
C TYR A 14 -16.92 -18.55 -10.20
N ALA A 15 -16.96 -18.77 -11.51
CA ALA A 15 -17.05 -20.12 -12.08
C ALA A 15 -15.69 -20.84 -12.03
N ASP A 16 -15.70 -22.11 -11.57
CA ASP A 16 -14.56 -22.99 -11.43
C ASP A 16 -13.70 -23.09 -12.71
N ALA A 17 -12.56 -22.42 -12.75
CA ALA A 17 -11.50 -22.68 -13.70
C ALA A 17 -10.49 -23.65 -13.06
N VAL A 18 -10.57 -24.91 -13.47
CA VAL A 18 -9.63 -25.98 -13.11
C VAL A 18 -8.21 -25.59 -13.54
N SER A 19 -7.32 -25.43 -12.59
CA SER A 19 -5.89 -25.14 -12.79
C SER A 19 -5.13 -26.39 -13.29
N PRO A 20 -4.25 -26.26 -14.33
CA PRO A 20 -3.43 -27.38 -14.82
C PRO A 20 -2.06 -27.51 -14.11
N TRP A 21 -1.95 -27.23 -12.81
CA TRP A 21 -0.69 -27.33 -12.06
C TRP A 21 -0.77 -28.30 -10.88
N SER A 22 -1.19 -29.54 -11.14
CA SER A 22 -0.99 -30.65 -10.23
C SER A 22 0.23 -31.45 -10.69
N ASN A 23 1.44 -31.05 -10.29
CA ASN A 23 2.62 -31.92 -10.11
C ASN A 23 3.87 -31.05 -9.93
N VAL A 24 4.21 -30.66 -8.72
CA VAL A 24 5.60 -30.50 -8.22
C VAL A 24 5.57 -30.57 -6.69
N ALA A 25 5.59 -31.78 -6.17
CA ALA A 25 6.00 -32.02 -4.80
C ALA A 25 7.44 -32.48 -4.84
N SER A 26 8.39 -31.61 -4.59
CA SER A 26 9.68 -31.86 -3.93
C SER A 26 10.63 -30.67 -4.15
N ARG A 27 10.85 -29.89 -3.11
CA ARG A 27 12.16 -29.33 -2.69
C ARG A 27 11.93 -28.23 -1.67
N ALA A 28 12.28 -28.51 -0.46
CA ALA A 28 12.22 -27.61 0.70
C ALA A 28 13.31 -26.53 0.70
N SER A 29 13.54 -25.86 -0.43
CA SER A 29 14.43 -24.69 -0.56
C SER A 29 13.81 -23.56 -1.39
N SER A 30 12.55 -23.67 -1.79
CA SER A 30 11.88 -22.75 -2.72
C SER A 30 10.87 -21.80 -2.06
N ALA A 31 10.65 -21.90 -0.75
CA ALA A 31 9.66 -21.06 -0.05
C ALA A 31 10.03 -19.57 -0.03
N LEU A 32 11.32 -19.21 -0.08
CA LEU A 32 11.78 -17.82 -0.16
C LEU A 32 11.74 -17.26 -1.59
N ALA A 33 11.80 -18.08 -2.62
CA ALA A 33 11.71 -17.63 -4.01
C ALA A 33 10.25 -17.39 -4.45
N ALA A 34 9.27 -18.03 -3.82
CA ALA A 34 7.85 -17.82 -4.12
C ALA A 34 7.31 -16.48 -3.62
N LEU A 35 7.90 -15.90 -2.57
CA LEU A 35 7.53 -14.56 -2.06
C LEU A 35 8.03 -13.43 -2.96
N ALA A 36 9.11 -13.62 -3.70
CA ALA A 36 9.65 -12.63 -4.63
C ALA A 36 8.78 -12.42 -5.88
N ALA A 37 7.89 -13.34 -6.20
CA ALA A 37 6.97 -13.22 -7.35
C ALA A 37 5.68 -12.44 -7.06
N TRP A 38 5.50 -11.90 -5.84
CA TRP A 38 4.23 -11.39 -5.35
C TRP A 38 4.07 -9.86 -5.41
N SER A 39 5.13 -9.12 -5.70
CA SER A 39 5.09 -7.65 -5.82
C SER A 39 4.79 -7.13 -7.23
N LEU A 40 4.03 -7.88 -8.03
CA LEU A 40 3.69 -7.51 -9.40
C LEU A 40 2.51 -6.52 -9.46
N GLY A 41 2.85 -5.25 -9.57
CA GLY A 41 2.09 -4.34 -10.41
C GLY A 41 1.07 -3.43 -9.79
N ALA A 42 1.52 -2.29 -9.30
CA ALA A 42 0.72 -1.07 -9.35
C ALA A 42 1.11 -0.28 -10.61
N ALA A 43 0.43 -0.49 -11.71
CA ALA A 43 0.63 0.31 -12.91
C ALA A 43 -0.66 0.99 -13.32
N LEU A 44 -0.72 2.29 -13.12
CA LEU A 44 -1.82 3.17 -13.47
C LEU A 44 -1.65 3.85 -14.81
N THR A 45 -2.72 3.87 -15.57
CA THR A 45 -2.86 4.78 -16.71
C THR A 45 -3.95 5.80 -16.37
N VAL A 46 -3.55 7.04 -16.09
CA VAL A 46 -4.49 8.17 -16.06
C VAL A 46 -4.58 8.70 -17.49
N ALA A 47 -5.77 8.61 -18.08
CA ALA A 47 -6.09 9.34 -19.30
C ALA A 47 -6.29 10.81 -18.91
N LEU A 48 -5.36 11.68 -19.33
CA LEU A 48 -5.53 13.13 -19.27
C LEU A 48 -6.57 13.53 -20.33
N VAL A 49 -7.73 13.94 -19.86
CA VAL A 49 -8.66 14.77 -20.65
C VAL A 49 -8.21 16.21 -20.46
N GLY A 50 -7.57 16.77 -21.47
CA GLY A 50 -7.21 18.16 -21.53
C GLY A 50 -8.47 19.04 -21.73
N CYS A 51 -8.74 19.95 -20.80
CA CYS A 51 -9.61 21.08 -21.02
C CYS A 51 -8.75 22.33 -21.25
N ALA A 52 -8.69 22.75 -22.49
CA ALA A 52 -8.20 24.07 -22.88
C ALA A 52 -9.26 25.13 -22.45
N GLY A 53 -8.89 26.05 -21.61
CA GLY A 53 -9.70 27.19 -21.19
C GLY A 53 -8.96 28.51 -21.44
N ARG A 54 -9.58 29.38 -22.22
CA ARG A 54 -9.14 30.64 -22.81
C ARG A 54 -8.75 31.71 -21.78
N SER A 55 -7.76 32.49 -22.21
CA SER A 55 -7.35 33.79 -21.67
C SER A 55 -8.40 34.91 -21.88
N GLY A 56 -8.46 35.84 -20.98
CA GLY A 56 -9.08 37.16 -21.24
C GLY A 56 -9.32 38.02 -20.01
N GLY A 57 -8.63 39.17 -19.96
CA GLY A 57 -9.20 40.41 -19.40
C GLY A 57 -8.43 41.07 -18.23
N ALA A 58 -7.72 42.10 -18.58
CA ALA A 58 -7.07 43.06 -17.69
C ALA A 58 -8.09 43.95 -16.95
N GLY A 59 -7.72 44.43 -15.75
CA GLY A 59 -8.45 45.51 -15.03
C GLY A 59 -7.65 46.05 -13.87
N SER A 60 -7.18 47.27 -14.05
CA SER A 60 -6.35 48.12 -13.20
C SER A 60 -7.03 48.56 -11.90
N GLY A 61 -6.23 48.89 -10.87
CA GLY A 61 -6.46 50.07 -10.08
C GLY A 61 -6.44 49.95 -8.56
N ALA A 62 -5.52 50.71 -8.00
CA ALA A 62 -5.57 51.52 -6.81
C ALA A 62 -4.89 51.05 -5.51
N ALA A 63 -4.07 51.96 -5.08
CA ALA A 63 -3.09 51.99 -4.01
C ALA A 63 -3.65 51.96 -2.58
N SER A 64 -2.80 51.43 -1.73
CA SER A 64 -2.40 51.70 -0.32
C SER A 64 -3.33 52.43 0.67
N PRO A 65 -3.23 52.20 1.99
CA PRO A 65 -1.99 52.44 2.76
C PRO A 65 -1.68 51.40 3.86
N ALA A 66 -0.42 51.36 4.25
CA ALA A 66 0.04 50.70 5.46
C ALA A 66 -0.40 51.45 6.72
N PRO A 67 -0.52 50.72 7.86
CA PRO A 67 0.22 51.19 9.03
C PRO A 67 0.86 50.08 9.91
N ALA A 68 1.90 50.52 10.56
CA ALA A 68 2.36 50.20 11.92
C ALA A 68 2.98 48.85 12.23
N SER A 69 4.28 48.95 12.46
CA SER A 69 5.14 48.14 13.29
C SER A 69 4.45 47.51 14.52
N ARG A 70 4.52 46.18 14.65
CA ARG A 70 4.43 45.47 15.94
C ARG A 70 5.58 44.52 16.10
N SER A 71 6.43 44.94 17.04
CA SER A 71 7.17 44.10 18.00
C SER A 71 7.54 42.69 17.56
N SER A 72 8.83 42.50 17.33
CA SER A 72 9.56 41.24 17.39
C SER A 72 9.20 40.49 18.67
N ARG A 73 8.43 39.42 18.56
CA ARG A 73 8.41 38.37 19.55
C ARG A 73 9.33 37.26 19.06
N ASP A 74 10.28 36.92 19.91
CA ASP A 74 11.24 35.85 19.77
C ASP A 74 10.58 34.58 19.19
N ALA A 75 10.82 34.32 17.92
CA ALA A 75 10.64 33.00 17.36
C ALA A 75 11.80 32.17 17.93
N SER A 76 11.50 31.29 18.86
CA SER A 76 12.36 30.17 19.23
C SER A 76 12.94 29.57 17.96
N PRO A 77 14.26 29.34 17.87
CA PRO A 77 14.83 28.72 16.68
C PRO A 77 14.18 27.36 16.52
N ALA A 78 13.40 27.21 15.44
CA ALA A 78 12.94 25.90 14.99
C ALA A 78 14.16 25.00 14.94
N ALA A 79 14.17 23.95 15.74
CA ALA A 79 15.25 22.98 15.77
C ALA A 79 15.56 22.60 14.32
N LEU A 80 16.77 22.93 13.85
CA LEU A 80 17.26 22.56 12.53
C LEU A 80 17.13 21.05 12.46
N ALA A 81 16.16 20.55 11.69
CA ALA A 81 16.00 19.13 11.46
C ALA A 81 17.32 18.64 10.87
N THR A 82 18.07 17.85 11.63
CA THR A 82 19.32 17.26 11.18
C THR A 82 19.02 16.43 9.95
N SER A 83 19.79 16.67 8.86
CA SER A 83 19.66 15.91 7.63
C SER A 83 19.70 14.40 7.93
N PRO A 84 18.78 13.59 7.41
CA PRO A 84 18.82 12.14 7.62
C PRO A 84 20.00 11.47 6.92
N VAL A 85 20.71 12.19 6.06
CA VAL A 85 21.84 11.68 5.25
C VAL A 85 23.08 11.49 6.11
N THR A 86 23.63 10.28 6.10
CA THR A 86 24.87 9.91 6.80
C THR A 86 26.08 9.88 5.87
N SER A 87 25.88 9.53 4.60
CA SER A 87 26.92 9.59 3.57
C SER A 87 26.32 9.75 2.17
N THR A 88 27.14 10.31 1.27
CA THR A 88 26.82 10.38 -0.16
C THR A 88 28.07 10.05 -0.93
N ARG A 89 27.94 9.22 -1.98
CA ARG A 89 29.04 8.85 -2.88
C ARG A 89 28.56 8.64 -4.29
N GLU A 90 29.45 8.71 -5.25
CA GLU A 90 29.16 8.29 -6.62
C GLU A 90 28.81 6.80 -6.68
N TRP A 91 27.87 6.47 -7.53
CA TRP A 91 27.47 5.11 -7.83
C TRP A 91 27.38 4.90 -9.33
N THR A 92 27.94 3.81 -9.80
CA THR A 92 27.88 3.42 -11.21
C THR A 92 27.48 1.96 -11.34
N TRP A 93 26.66 1.67 -12.33
CA TRP A 93 26.28 0.32 -12.68
C TRP A 93 26.18 0.17 -14.21
N ARG A 94 27.06 -0.59 -14.82
CA ARG A 94 27.09 -0.90 -16.27
C ARG A 94 26.84 0.33 -17.16
N GLY A 95 27.54 1.42 -16.90
CA GLY A 95 27.43 2.68 -17.64
C GLY A 95 26.27 3.59 -17.23
N VAL A 96 25.46 3.19 -16.25
CA VAL A 96 24.50 4.07 -15.59
C VAL A 96 25.23 4.78 -14.46
N ASN A 97 25.30 6.11 -14.52
CA ASN A 97 25.90 6.95 -13.50
C ASN A 97 24.83 7.53 -12.58
N GLY A 98 25.11 7.59 -11.31
CA GLY A 98 24.22 8.11 -10.29
C GLY A 98 24.92 8.37 -8.98
N ILE A 99 24.15 8.45 -7.92
CA ILE A 99 24.65 8.61 -6.56
C ILE A 99 24.09 7.50 -5.66
N GLN A 100 24.86 7.16 -4.66
CA GLN A 100 24.37 6.42 -3.50
C GLN A 100 24.29 7.36 -2.31
N VAL A 101 23.14 7.38 -1.66
CA VAL A 101 22.89 8.12 -0.43
C VAL A 101 22.56 7.13 0.65
N ASP A 102 23.32 7.15 1.74
CA ASP A 102 23.03 6.36 2.93
C ASP A 102 22.36 7.23 4.00
N THR A 103 21.34 6.68 4.64
CA THR A 103 20.71 7.26 5.83
C THR A 103 20.88 6.31 7.01
N HIS A 104 20.22 6.55 8.13
CA HIS A 104 20.25 5.62 9.25
C HIS A 104 19.70 4.24 8.91
N HIS A 105 18.61 4.20 8.09
CA HIS A 105 17.89 2.96 7.81
C HIS A 105 17.88 2.57 6.33
N TRP A 106 18.41 3.42 5.42
CA TRP A 106 18.34 3.17 4.00
C TRP A 106 19.69 3.32 3.30
N THR A 107 19.88 2.51 2.26
CA THR A 107 20.88 2.72 1.20
C THR A 107 20.10 2.97 -0.10
N ILE A 108 20.15 4.19 -0.59
CA ILE A 108 19.40 4.65 -1.77
C ILE A 108 20.37 4.87 -2.91
N ARG A 109 20.25 4.09 -4.00
CA ARG A 109 21.01 4.28 -5.24
C ARG A 109 20.08 4.93 -6.25
N SER A 110 20.54 5.99 -6.91
CA SER A 110 19.68 6.73 -7.84
C SER A 110 20.44 7.27 -9.03
N SER A 111 19.87 7.09 -10.23
CA SER A 111 20.27 7.73 -11.47
C SER A 111 19.27 8.82 -11.91
N LEU A 112 18.43 9.30 -11.02
CA LEU A 112 17.49 10.40 -11.29
C LEU A 112 18.24 11.64 -11.77
N ARG A 113 17.72 12.29 -12.81
CA ARG A 113 18.31 13.50 -13.39
C ARG A 113 17.98 14.77 -12.61
N SER A 114 16.88 14.79 -11.88
CA SER A 114 16.45 15.93 -11.07
C SER A 114 17.15 15.92 -9.72
N ALA A 115 18.06 16.86 -9.49
CA ALA A 115 18.78 17.00 -8.22
C ALA A 115 17.82 17.27 -7.05
N SER A 116 16.76 18.06 -7.26
CA SER A 116 15.76 18.34 -6.23
C SER A 116 14.94 17.08 -5.85
N PHE A 117 14.57 16.27 -6.85
CA PHE A 117 13.88 15.01 -6.60
C PHE A 117 14.78 14.01 -5.88
N THR A 118 16.00 13.83 -6.37
CA THR A 118 16.99 12.96 -5.71
C THR A 118 17.26 13.39 -4.26
N GLY A 119 17.39 14.70 -4.04
CA GLY A 119 17.60 15.27 -2.70
C GLY A 119 16.41 15.09 -1.74
N SER A 120 15.21 14.84 -2.25
CA SER A 120 14.04 14.57 -1.41
C SER A 120 13.91 13.12 -0.95
N LEU A 121 14.55 12.17 -1.64
CA LEU A 121 14.43 10.73 -1.35
C LEU A 121 14.81 10.35 0.08
N PRO A 122 15.93 10.84 0.67
CA PRO A 122 16.31 10.47 2.02
C PRO A 122 15.25 10.81 3.08
N ALA A 123 14.72 12.03 3.03
CA ALA A 123 13.67 12.47 3.95
C ALA A 123 12.38 11.67 3.74
N PHE A 124 12.04 11.38 2.48
CA PHE A 124 10.87 10.57 2.14
C PHE A 124 10.97 9.16 2.71
N TYR A 125 12.06 8.45 2.45
CA TYR A 125 12.22 7.06 2.88
C TYR A 125 12.28 6.92 4.41
N GLU A 126 12.93 7.84 5.12
CA GLU A 126 12.92 7.84 6.58
C GLU A 126 11.53 8.14 7.15
N ALA A 127 10.77 9.04 6.54
CA ALA A 127 9.39 9.31 6.92
C ALA A 127 8.46 8.12 6.62
N ALA A 128 8.65 7.46 5.47
CA ALA A 128 7.93 6.23 5.12
C ALA A 128 8.18 5.14 6.15
N LEU A 129 9.43 4.90 6.55
CA LEU A 129 9.76 3.91 7.58
C LEU A 129 9.11 4.24 8.94
N ARG A 130 9.10 5.52 9.34
CA ARG A 130 8.35 5.91 10.55
C ARG A 130 6.88 5.55 10.42
N ASN A 131 6.27 5.83 9.26
CA ASN A 131 4.87 5.47 9.00
C ASN A 131 4.64 3.95 9.01
N TYR A 132 5.54 3.13 8.45
CA TYR A 132 5.44 1.66 8.53
C TYR A 132 5.41 1.17 9.96
N ARG A 133 6.23 1.79 10.82
CA ARG A 133 6.41 1.39 12.21
C ARG A 133 5.36 1.92 13.17
N THR A 134 4.60 2.92 12.81
CA THR A 134 3.66 3.60 13.74
C THR A 134 2.30 3.93 13.15
N GLY A 135 2.15 3.91 11.83
CA GLY A 135 0.93 4.38 11.15
C GLY A 135 -0.26 3.43 11.28
N LEU A 136 0.00 2.15 11.46
CA LEU A 136 -1.05 1.14 11.62
C LEU A 136 -1.00 0.55 13.03
N VAL A 137 0.13 -0.01 13.42
CA VAL A 137 0.44 -0.54 14.76
C VAL A 137 1.92 -0.29 15.05
N PRO A 138 2.36 -0.29 16.33
CA PRO A 138 3.78 -0.21 16.66
C PRO A 138 4.54 -1.44 16.16
N LEU A 139 5.54 -1.23 15.29
CA LEU A 139 6.38 -2.28 14.70
C LEU A 139 7.87 -2.01 14.96
N PRO A 140 8.74 -3.04 14.99
CA PRO A 140 10.16 -2.89 15.28
C PRO A 140 10.92 -2.16 14.18
N ALA A 141 12.13 -1.68 14.48
CA ALA A 141 13.06 -1.22 13.46
C ALA A 141 13.55 -2.40 12.61
N PRO A 142 13.87 -2.17 11.31
CA PRO A 142 14.47 -3.22 10.50
C PRO A 142 15.85 -3.59 11.05
N PRO A 143 16.24 -4.88 11.00
CA PRO A 143 17.52 -5.34 11.59
C PRO A 143 18.76 -4.89 10.81
N LYS A 144 18.58 -4.38 9.59
CA LYS A 144 19.61 -3.86 8.70
C LYS A 144 19.06 -2.73 7.85
N ARG A 145 19.94 -1.97 7.19
CA ARG A 145 19.52 -0.98 6.20
C ARG A 145 18.76 -1.64 5.06
N LEU A 146 17.71 -0.96 4.62
CA LEU A 146 16.91 -1.32 3.46
C LEU A 146 17.58 -0.75 2.21
N GLU A 147 17.58 -1.51 1.12
CA GLU A 147 18.27 -1.13 -0.12
C GLU A 147 17.26 -0.79 -1.22
N THR A 148 17.40 0.37 -1.84
CA THR A 148 16.50 0.82 -2.89
C THR A 148 17.29 1.37 -4.07
N CYS A 149 16.85 1.00 -5.28
CA CYS A 149 17.34 1.58 -6.54
C CYS A 149 16.21 2.38 -7.21
N VAL A 150 16.46 3.66 -7.52
CA VAL A 150 15.52 4.54 -8.23
C VAL A 150 16.17 5.02 -9.50
N PHE A 151 15.77 4.44 -10.64
CA PHE A 151 16.33 4.74 -11.94
C PHE A 151 15.70 5.98 -12.58
N GLY A 152 16.50 6.74 -13.33
CA GLY A 152 16.01 7.92 -14.05
C GLY A 152 15.19 7.60 -15.28
N THR A 153 15.31 6.39 -15.81
CA THR A 153 14.58 5.95 -17.00
C THR A 153 14.11 4.51 -16.89
N ARG A 154 13.05 4.19 -17.66
CA ARG A 154 12.54 2.83 -17.76
C ARG A 154 13.58 1.87 -18.36
N ASP A 155 14.41 2.32 -19.29
CA ASP A 155 15.42 1.47 -19.93
C ASP A 155 16.54 1.09 -18.97
N GLU A 156 16.98 2.01 -18.10
CA GLU A 156 17.94 1.71 -17.03
C GLU A 156 17.37 0.67 -16.07
N TRP A 157 16.13 0.90 -15.64
CA TRP A 157 15.39 -0.01 -14.77
C TRP A 157 15.21 -1.40 -15.41
N ALA A 158 14.83 -1.48 -16.68
CA ALA A 158 14.62 -2.73 -17.38
C ALA A 158 15.93 -3.56 -17.46
N ARG A 159 17.04 -2.92 -17.83
CA ARG A 159 18.38 -3.59 -17.86
C ARG A 159 18.80 -4.08 -16.48
N TYR A 160 18.51 -3.30 -15.42
CA TYR A 160 18.80 -3.73 -14.06
C TYR A 160 17.92 -4.90 -13.64
N THR A 161 16.64 -4.85 -13.97
CA THR A 161 15.65 -5.91 -13.70
C THR A 161 16.07 -7.22 -14.37
N GLU A 162 16.43 -7.19 -15.66
CA GLU A 162 16.92 -8.35 -16.39
C GLU A 162 18.19 -8.94 -15.74
N HIS A 163 19.12 -8.08 -15.35
CA HIS A 163 20.33 -8.52 -14.68
C HIS A 163 20.05 -9.16 -13.31
N ARG A 164 19.13 -8.56 -12.55
CA ARG A 164 18.80 -8.96 -11.17
C ARG A 164 18.00 -10.25 -11.10
N LEU A 165 17.05 -10.42 -12.02
CA LEU A 165 16.05 -11.49 -12.00
C LEU A 165 16.29 -12.56 -13.09
N GLY A 166 17.10 -12.29 -14.09
CA GLY A 166 17.39 -13.24 -15.17
C GLY A 166 16.13 -13.72 -15.86
N ALA A 167 15.90 -15.05 -15.86
CA ALA A 167 14.73 -15.67 -16.50
C ALA A 167 13.39 -15.22 -15.89
N ASP A 168 13.38 -14.75 -14.63
CA ASP A 168 12.17 -14.31 -13.92
C ASP A 168 11.82 -12.84 -14.17
N ALA A 169 12.59 -12.13 -15.00
CA ALA A 169 12.37 -10.70 -15.27
C ALA A 169 11.12 -10.41 -16.12
N GLY A 170 10.70 -11.36 -16.97
CA GLY A 170 9.65 -11.15 -17.98
C GLY A 170 8.36 -10.52 -17.43
N PRO A 171 7.74 -11.05 -16.36
CA PRO A 171 6.54 -10.46 -15.76
C PRO A 171 6.72 -8.99 -15.33
N TYR A 172 7.89 -8.64 -14.76
CA TYR A 172 8.19 -7.28 -14.33
C TYR A 172 8.38 -6.33 -15.50
N LEU A 173 9.08 -6.76 -16.55
CA LEU A 173 9.30 -5.98 -17.76
C LEU A 173 7.99 -5.68 -18.51
N GLY A 174 6.98 -6.53 -18.36
CA GLY A 174 5.62 -6.31 -18.87
C GLY A 174 4.85 -5.21 -18.14
N MET A 175 5.32 -4.74 -16.99
CA MET A 175 4.67 -3.66 -16.26
C MET A 175 4.87 -2.32 -16.97
N GLY A 176 3.76 -1.59 -17.19
CA GLY A 176 3.82 -0.28 -17.86
C GLY A 176 4.32 0.85 -16.97
N ARG A 177 4.10 0.76 -15.65
CA ARG A 177 4.48 1.72 -14.60
C ARG A 177 4.68 0.96 -13.31
N GLY A 178 5.60 1.37 -12.47
CA GLY A 178 5.74 0.78 -11.15
C GLY A 178 7.17 0.49 -10.76
N GLY A 179 7.28 -0.36 -9.77
CA GLY A 179 8.49 -0.91 -9.23
C GLY A 179 8.23 -2.34 -8.81
N PHE A 180 9.20 -2.93 -8.17
CA PHE A 180 9.07 -4.23 -7.53
C PHE A 180 10.03 -4.34 -6.36
N THR A 181 9.69 -5.23 -5.44
CA THR A 181 10.58 -5.63 -4.34
C THR A 181 10.93 -7.10 -4.48
N SER A 182 12.21 -7.43 -4.46
CA SER A 182 12.70 -8.80 -4.53
C SER A 182 13.93 -8.97 -3.64
N GLY A 183 13.89 -9.96 -2.76
CA GLY A 183 15.00 -10.26 -1.85
C GLY A 183 15.38 -9.11 -0.92
N GLY A 184 14.40 -8.27 -0.55
CA GLY A 184 14.59 -7.12 0.34
C GLY A 184 15.15 -5.87 -0.36
N GLU A 185 15.27 -5.86 -1.69
CA GLU A 185 15.64 -4.68 -2.48
C GLU A 185 14.44 -4.19 -3.29
N ALA A 186 14.13 -2.90 -3.20
CA ALA A 186 13.12 -2.25 -4.03
C ALA A 186 13.77 -1.61 -5.25
N VAL A 187 13.16 -1.79 -6.43
CA VAL A 187 13.69 -1.32 -7.71
C VAL A 187 12.61 -0.58 -8.48
N LEU A 188 12.80 0.74 -8.66
CA LEU A 188 11.83 1.65 -9.23
C LEU A 188 12.44 2.47 -10.37
N TYR A 189 11.59 3.15 -11.15
CA TYR A 189 12.04 4.17 -12.10
C TYR A 189 11.12 5.40 -12.06
N ASP A 190 11.63 6.52 -12.56
CA ASP A 190 10.92 7.81 -12.58
C ASP A 190 9.71 7.78 -13.50
N ILE A 191 8.53 7.97 -12.91
CA ILE A 191 7.24 8.14 -13.60
C ILE A 191 6.57 9.45 -13.20
N GLY A 192 7.35 10.39 -12.71
CA GLY A 192 6.95 11.64 -12.09
C GLY A 192 7.04 11.56 -10.56
N PRO A 193 7.48 12.65 -9.90
CA PRO A 193 7.84 12.60 -8.48
C PRO A 193 6.76 12.03 -7.57
N ARG A 194 5.51 12.46 -7.75
CA ARG A 194 4.40 12.00 -6.90
C ARG A 194 4.16 10.50 -7.04
N ASP A 195 4.03 10.02 -8.28
CA ASP A 195 3.69 8.63 -8.57
C ASP A 195 4.86 7.71 -8.19
N THR A 196 6.10 8.14 -8.48
CA THR A 196 7.31 7.41 -8.07
C THR A 196 7.39 7.26 -6.55
N LEU A 197 7.10 8.33 -5.79
CA LEU A 197 7.11 8.28 -4.33
C LEU A 197 5.95 7.45 -3.75
N SER A 198 4.78 7.44 -4.40
CA SER A 198 3.67 6.57 -4.00
C SER A 198 4.06 5.10 -4.15
N ILE A 199 4.67 4.72 -5.28
CA ILE A 199 5.20 3.38 -5.48
C ILE A 199 6.35 3.09 -4.51
N ALA A 200 7.22 4.06 -4.25
CA ALA A 200 8.30 3.90 -3.27
C ALA A 200 7.79 3.59 -1.86
N ALA A 201 6.65 4.17 -1.47
CA ALA A 201 6.00 3.86 -0.19
C ALA A 201 5.39 2.45 -0.20
N HIS A 202 4.80 2.02 -1.31
CA HIS A 202 4.26 0.68 -1.51
C HIS A 202 5.36 -0.39 -1.46
N GLU A 203 6.36 -0.28 -2.32
CA GLU A 203 7.47 -1.22 -2.41
C GLU A 203 8.34 -1.20 -1.15
N GLY A 204 8.48 -0.03 -0.53
CA GLY A 204 9.18 0.11 0.74
C GLY A 204 8.52 -0.65 1.90
N TRP A 205 7.18 -0.79 1.90
CA TRP A 205 6.49 -1.67 2.84
C TRP A 205 6.89 -3.13 2.63
N HIS A 206 6.83 -3.64 1.40
CA HIS A 206 7.26 -5.00 1.07
C HIS A 206 8.71 -5.26 1.47
N GLN A 207 9.57 -4.28 1.23
CA GLN A 207 10.97 -4.37 1.60
C GLN A 207 11.15 -4.44 3.13
N TYR A 208 10.41 -3.59 3.86
CA TYR A 208 10.41 -3.58 5.31
C TYR A 208 9.88 -4.89 5.89
N SER A 209 8.73 -5.39 5.43
CA SER A 209 8.14 -6.65 5.90
C SER A 209 9.02 -7.86 5.61
N GLN A 210 9.53 -7.99 4.37
CA GLN A 210 10.45 -9.06 3.98
C GLN A 210 11.76 -9.08 4.77
N THR A 211 12.22 -7.91 5.25
CA THR A 211 13.47 -7.81 6.02
C THR A 211 13.26 -8.00 7.51
N THR A 212 12.08 -7.66 8.01
CA THR A 212 11.81 -7.52 9.45
C THR A 212 10.98 -8.69 10.00
N PHE A 213 10.03 -9.20 9.21
CA PHE A 213 9.10 -10.23 9.67
C PHE A 213 9.70 -11.62 9.48
N ARG A 214 9.40 -12.53 10.43
CA ARG A 214 9.85 -13.92 10.40
C ARG A 214 8.82 -14.88 9.79
N SER A 215 7.55 -14.47 9.75
CA SER A 215 6.50 -15.12 8.98
C SER A 215 5.96 -14.18 7.93
N ALA A 216 5.69 -14.71 6.73
CA ALA A 216 5.01 -13.97 5.69
C ALA A 216 3.57 -13.64 6.12
N LEU A 217 3.11 -12.44 5.77
CA LEU A 217 1.70 -12.09 5.85
C LEU A 217 0.91 -12.77 4.71
N PRO A 218 -0.40 -12.99 4.87
CA PRO A 218 -1.24 -13.38 3.74
C PRO A 218 -1.24 -12.26 2.70
N VAL A 219 -1.37 -12.64 1.42
CA VAL A 219 -1.24 -11.71 0.28
C VAL A 219 -2.13 -10.50 0.39
N TRP A 220 -3.39 -10.72 0.73
CA TRP A 220 -4.37 -9.64 0.86
C TRP A 220 -3.98 -8.60 1.92
N LEU A 221 -3.32 -9.03 3.02
CA LEU A 221 -2.86 -8.11 4.07
C LEU A 221 -1.57 -7.42 3.68
N GLU A 222 -0.63 -8.15 3.08
CA GLU A 222 0.64 -7.59 2.60
C GLU A 222 0.38 -6.48 1.57
N GLU A 223 -0.42 -6.75 0.54
CA GLU A 223 -0.80 -5.79 -0.50
C GLU A 223 -1.71 -4.67 0.04
N GLY A 224 -2.63 -5.03 0.94
CA GLY A 224 -3.53 -4.06 1.55
C GLY A 224 -2.79 -3.02 2.38
N ILE A 225 -1.80 -3.44 3.18
CA ILE A 225 -0.96 -2.52 3.94
C ILE A 225 -0.05 -1.72 3.00
N ALA A 226 0.53 -2.33 1.97
CA ALA A 226 1.30 -1.59 0.97
C ALA A 226 0.47 -0.45 0.34
N CYS A 227 -0.78 -0.73 -0.05
CA CYS A 227 -1.71 0.30 -0.54
C CYS A 227 -2.08 1.35 0.53
N PHE A 228 -2.22 0.95 1.78
CA PHE A 228 -2.46 1.86 2.91
C PHE A 228 -1.30 2.84 3.10
N MET A 229 -0.06 2.41 2.86
CA MET A 229 1.14 3.24 2.99
C MET A 229 1.37 4.22 1.84
N GLU A 230 0.66 4.12 0.71
CA GLU A 230 0.79 5.01 -0.46
C GLU A 230 0.30 6.45 -0.20
N GLY A 231 -0.55 6.65 0.81
CA GLY A 231 -1.19 7.93 1.08
C GLY A 231 -0.27 8.92 1.79
N PHE A 232 0.12 10.01 1.11
CA PHE A 232 0.92 11.07 1.72
C PHE A 232 0.63 12.46 1.10
N ARG A 233 1.12 13.49 1.77
CA ARG A 233 1.16 14.87 1.29
C ARG A 233 2.57 15.41 1.46
N GLN A 234 3.08 16.08 0.42
CA GLN A 234 4.32 16.87 0.51
C GLN A 234 3.96 18.32 0.85
N PRO A 235 4.24 18.80 2.07
CA PRO A 235 3.98 20.20 2.41
C PRO A 235 4.91 21.14 1.63
N LEU A 236 4.42 22.31 1.24
CA LEU A 236 5.24 23.33 0.61
C LEU A 236 6.36 23.77 1.56
N GLY A 237 7.59 23.81 1.04
CA GLY A 237 8.75 24.25 1.81
C GLY A 237 9.28 23.25 2.84
N SER A 238 8.68 22.07 2.97
CA SER A 238 9.19 20.99 3.81
C SER A 238 9.79 19.88 2.97
N PRO A 239 10.99 19.40 3.27
CA PRO A 239 11.54 18.21 2.62
C PRO A 239 10.86 16.91 3.10
N GLU A 240 10.18 16.96 4.24
CA GLU A 240 9.58 15.79 4.87
C GLU A 240 8.10 15.66 4.50
N PRO A 241 7.66 14.51 3.97
CA PRO A 241 6.26 14.23 3.70
C PRO A 241 5.49 13.97 5.00
N VAL A 242 4.18 14.20 4.94
CA VAL A 242 3.23 13.78 5.96
C VAL A 242 2.43 12.60 5.41
N PHE A 243 2.57 11.43 6.01
CA PHE A 243 1.81 10.26 5.65
C PHE A 243 0.38 10.35 6.20
N LEU A 244 -0.57 10.16 5.33
CA LEU A 244 -2.00 10.27 5.57
C LEU A 244 -2.68 9.11 4.83
N PRO A 245 -2.87 7.94 5.44
CA PRO A 245 -3.31 6.72 4.73
C PRO A 245 -4.62 6.88 3.94
N TRP A 246 -5.56 7.68 4.45
CA TRP A 246 -6.78 8.02 3.71
C TRP A 246 -6.55 8.89 2.47
N ARG A 247 -5.42 9.58 2.35
CA ARG A 247 -5.09 10.41 1.17
C ARG A 247 -4.65 9.55 -0.03
N ASN A 248 -5.27 8.43 -0.24
CA ASN A 248 -5.10 7.61 -1.43
C ASN A 248 -6.25 7.83 -2.40
N THR A 249 -6.18 8.94 -3.14
CA THR A 249 -7.23 9.35 -4.09
C THR A 249 -7.43 8.34 -5.19
N GLU A 250 -6.39 7.61 -5.54
CA GLU A 250 -6.37 6.63 -6.59
C GLU A 250 -7.14 5.36 -6.19
N ARG A 251 -6.82 4.77 -5.04
CA ARG A 251 -7.53 3.60 -4.54
C ARG A 251 -8.99 3.90 -4.24
N TYR A 252 -9.28 5.09 -3.71
CA TYR A 252 -10.66 5.52 -3.47
C TYR A 252 -11.44 5.71 -4.78
N ALA A 253 -10.84 6.36 -5.80
CA ALA A 253 -11.45 6.52 -7.11
C ALA A 253 -11.72 5.18 -7.79
N GLU A 254 -10.74 4.24 -7.74
CA GLU A 254 -10.86 2.92 -8.34
C GLU A 254 -11.93 2.07 -7.64
N LEU A 255 -12.00 2.10 -6.30
CA LEU A 255 -13.06 1.43 -5.54
C LEU A 255 -14.44 1.86 -6.03
N ARG A 256 -14.66 3.17 -6.15
CA ARG A 256 -15.92 3.74 -6.64
C ARG A 256 -16.19 3.43 -8.11
N SER A 257 -15.16 3.45 -8.94
CA SER A 257 -15.24 3.11 -10.37
C SER A 257 -15.61 1.64 -10.55
N SER A 258 -14.95 0.74 -9.85
CA SER A 258 -15.20 -0.69 -9.87
C SER A 258 -16.59 -1.03 -9.38
N ALA A 259 -17.07 -0.39 -8.31
CA ALA A 259 -18.43 -0.57 -7.81
C ALA A 259 -19.48 -0.17 -8.84
N ARG A 260 -19.34 1.01 -9.46
CA ARG A 260 -20.27 1.48 -10.50
C ARG A 260 -20.33 0.56 -11.72
N LYS A 261 -19.24 -0.13 -12.01
CA LYS A 261 -19.13 -1.09 -13.12
C LYS A 261 -19.53 -2.52 -12.74
N GLY A 262 -19.94 -2.75 -11.47
CA GLY A 262 -20.27 -4.09 -10.96
C GLY A 262 -19.06 -5.03 -10.93
N ARG A 263 -17.85 -4.51 -10.69
CA ARG A 263 -16.59 -5.28 -10.74
C ARG A 263 -15.96 -5.54 -9.36
N LEU A 264 -16.64 -5.19 -8.28
CA LEU A 264 -16.18 -5.59 -6.96
C LEU A 264 -16.36 -7.10 -6.80
N SER A 265 -15.35 -7.74 -6.26
CA SER A 265 -15.35 -9.16 -5.94
C SER A 265 -15.88 -9.39 -4.53
N GLU A 266 -16.48 -10.54 -4.29
CA GLU A 266 -16.83 -10.99 -2.93
C GLU A 266 -15.58 -11.02 -2.05
N LEU A 267 -15.73 -10.71 -0.77
CA LEU A 267 -14.61 -10.65 0.17
C LEU A 267 -13.82 -11.98 0.18
N ARG A 268 -14.52 -13.11 0.13
CA ARG A 268 -13.89 -14.44 0.05
C ARG A 268 -12.91 -14.54 -1.11
N ALA A 269 -13.30 -14.10 -2.30
CA ALA A 269 -12.46 -14.12 -3.49
C ALA A 269 -11.25 -13.18 -3.35
N VAL A 270 -11.41 -12.02 -2.71
CA VAL A 270 -10.31 -11.09 -2.40
C VAL A 270 -9.31 -11.73 -1.45
N LEU A 271 -9.78 -12.37 -0.38
CA LEU A 271 -8.93 -12.99 0.64
C LEU A 271 -8.17 -14.22 0.15
N GLU A 272 -8.73 -14.98 -0.79
CA GLU A 272 -8.11 -16.17 -1.38
C GLU A 272 -7.30 -15.86 -2.65
N GLY A 273 -7.46 -14.65 -3.19
CA GLY A 273 -6.84 -14.21 -4.42
C GLY A 273 -5.46 -13.58 -4.23
N SER A 274 -4.91 -13.14 -5.36
CA SER A 274 -3.65 -12.40 -5.45
C SER A 274 -3.71 -11.42 -6.61
N PRO A 275 -2.85 -10.37 -6.64
CA PRO A 275 -2.77 -9.47 -7.79
C PRO A 275 -2.64 -10.21 -9.13
N GLN A 276 -1.89 -11.33 -9.16
CA GLN A 276 -1.67 -12.14 -10.37
C GLN A 276 -2.92 -12.89 -10.80
N SER A 277 -3.67 -13.46 -9.85
CA SER A 277 -4.92 -14.16 -10.17
C SER A 277 -5.97 -13.21 -10.75
N PHE A 278 -6.04 -11.97 -10.24
CA PHE A 278 -6.91 -10.93 -10.77
C PHE A 278 -6.41 -10.37 -12.11
N LEU A 279 -5.08 -10.20 -12.28
CA LEU A 279 -4.49 -9.78 -13.55
C LEU A 279 -4.77 -10.81 -14.66
N ALA A 280 -4.77 -12.10 -14.35
CA ALA A 280 -5.12 -13.15 -15.30
C ALA A 280 -6.57 -13.01 -15.84
N VAL A 281 -7.47 -12.39 -15.08
CA VAL A 281 -8.82 -12.04 -15.54
C VAL A 281 -8.78 -10.78 -16.39
N SER A 282 -8.27 -9.69 -15.85
CA SER A 282 -8.06 -8.42 -16.55
C SER A 282 -7.25 -7.44 -15.68
N ARG A 283 -6.69 -6.41 -16.34
CA ARG A 283 -6.04 -5.29 -15.63
C ARG A 283 -7.02 -4.55 -14.70
N ASP A 284 -8.25 -4.34 -15.15
CA ASP A 284 -9.28 -3.68 -14.35
C ASP A 284 -9.64 -4.50 -13.10
N ALA A 285 -9.67 -5.83 -13.20
CA ALA A 285 -9.87 -6.70 -12.04
C ALA A 285 -8.73 -6.59 -11.03
N GLN A 286 -7.49 -6.52 -11.49
CA GLN A 286 -6.33 -6.29 -10.63
C GLN A 286 -6.40 -4.95 -9.92
N LEU A 287 -6.76 -3.87 -10.62
CA LEU A 287 -6.93 -2.54 -10.01
C LEU A 287 -8.04 -2.53 -8.96
N SER A 288 -9.15 -3.21 -9.26
CA SER A 288 -10.25 -3.42 -8.31
C SER A 288 -9.79 -4.18 -7.06
N TYR A 289 -8.97 -5.23 -7.23
CA TYR A 289 -8.39 -5.98 -6.12
C TYR A 289 -7.59 -5.06 -5.18
N TYR A 290 -6.66 -4.26 -5.71
CA TYR A 290 -5.88 -3.32 -4.91
C TYR A 290 -6.74 -2.31 -4.16
N ALA A 291 -7.78 -1.78 -4.81
CA ALA A 291 -8.72 -0.86 -4.18
C ALA A 291 -9.51 -1.54 -3.04
N GLN A 292 -9.89 -2.81 -3.21
CA GLN A 292 -10.61 -3.58 -2.19
C GLN A 292 -9.72 -3.95 -1.01
N VAL A 293 -8.46 -4.38 -1.21
CA VAL A 293 -7.55 -4.68 -0.10
C VAL A 293 -7.12 -3.41 0.65
N TRP A 294 -7.02 -2.25 -0.03
CA TRP A 294 -6.85 -0.95 0.62
C TRP A 294 -8.03 -0.63 1.54
N ALA A 295 -9.26 -0.73 1.03
CA ALA A 295 -10.47 -0.51 1.85
C ALA A 295 -10.56 -1.51 3.01
N PHE A 296 -10.09 -2.75 2.78
CA PHE A 296 -10.11 -3.80 3.79
C PHE A 296 -9.16 -3.51 4.97
N VAL A 297 -7.95 -3.00 4.71
CA VAL A 297 -7.05 -2.59 5.81
C VAL A 297 -7.64 -1.43 6.61
N HIS A 298 -8.29 -0.46 5.96
CA HIS A 298 -9.03 0.59 6.66
C HIS A 298 -10.18 0.03 7.51
N PHE A 299 -10.92 -0.94 6.98
CA PHE A 299 -11.96 -1.64 7.73
C PHE A 299 -11.39 -2.36 8.97
N LEU A 300 -10.29 -3.09 8.82
CA LEU A 300 -9.66 -3.78 9.94
C LEU A 300 -9.16 -2.83 11.03
N ARG A 301 -8.72 -1.63 10.64
CA ARG A 301 -8.23 -0.62 11.58
C ARG A 301 -9.35 0.16 12.26
N ASP A 302 -10.32 0.62 11.49
CA ASP A 302 -11.27 1.65 11.90
C ASP A 302 -12.74 1.20 11.81
N GLY A 303 -13.04 0.14 11.06
CA GLY A 303 -14.40 -0.35 10.84
C GLY A 303 -15.01 -0.93 12.10
N ASP A 304 -16.35 -0.86 12.18
CA ASP A 304 -17.16 -1.38 13.28
C ASP A 304 -16.66 -0.91 14.67
N GLY A 305 -16.33 0.41 14.78
CA GLY A 305 -15.77 0.99 16.00
C GLY A 305 -14.35 0.51 16.36
N GLY A 306 -13.57 0.02 15.39
CA GLY A 306 -12.23 -0.51 15.62
C GLY A 306 -12.22 -1.94 16.18
N ARG A 307 -13.32 -2.65 16.12
CA ARG A 307 -13.49 -4.03 16.65
C ARG A 307 -12.39 -4.98 16.19
N TYR A 308 -11.91 -4.85 14.96
CA TYR A 308 -10.96 -5.80 14.36
C TYR A 308 -9.50 -5.39 14.54
N ARG A 309 -9.24 -4.18 15.02
CA ARG A 309 -7.87 -3.65 15.24
C ARG A 309 -7.03 -4.57 16.13
N PRO A 310 -7.50 -5.06 17.30
CA PRO A 310 -6.70 -5.93 18.14
C PRO A 310 -6.31 -7.25 17.45
N GLY A 311 -7.15 -7.76 16.56
CA GLY A 311 -6.84 -8.93 15.74
C GLY A 311 -5.75 -8.66 14.70
N LEU A 312 -5.83 -7.51 14.03
CA LEU A 312 -4.80 -7.04 13.10
C LEU A 312 -3.45 -6.85 13.81
N GLU A 313 -3.46 -6.22 15.00
CA GLU A 313 -2.25 -6.04 15.82
C GLU A 313 -1.61 -7.38 16.19
N ARG A 314 -2.41 -8.36 16.64
CA ARG A 314 -1.91 -9.71 16.95
C ARG A 314 -1.32 -10.40 15.71
N MET A 315 -1.95 -10.28 14.54
CA MET A 315 -1.45 -10.89 13.30
C MET A 315 -0.09 -10.31 12.90
N LEU A 316 0.08 -9.00 13.00
CA LEU A 316 1.34 -8.33 12.69
C LEU A 316 2.44 -8.68 13.73
N ASP A 317 2.12 -8.75 15.02
CA ASP A 317 3.04 -9.17 16.06
C ASP A 317 3.50 -10.63 15.86
N ASP A 318 2.56 -11.53 15.58
CA ASP A 318 2.87 -12.94 15.28
C ASP A 318 3.72 -13.07 13.99
N ALA A 319 3.50 -12.21 12.98
CA ALA A 319 4.33 -12.18 11.78
C ALA A 319 5.78 -11.75 12.11
N VAL A 320 5.94 -10.69 12.90
CA VAL A 320 7.25 -10.24 13.37
C VAL A 320 7.99 -11.33 14.14
N ARG A 321 7.30 -12.04 15.03
CA ARG A 321 7.87 -13.11 15.88
C ARG A 321 8.05 -14.44 15.15
N GLY A 322 7.35 -14.68 14.05
CA GLY A 322 7.35 -15.97 13.35
C GLY A 322 6.37 -16.99 13.95
N THR A 323 5.37 -16.56 14.71
CA THR A 323 4.47 -17.42 15.49
C THR A 323 3.08 -17.62 14.87
N ILE A 324 2.84 -17.15 13.63
CA ILE A 324 1.56 -17.37 12.92
C ILE A 324 1.17 -18.86 12.90
N GLY A 325 2.12 -19.76 12.58
CA GLY A 325 1.86 -21.19 12.55
C GLY A 325 1.50 -21.79 13.92
N GLU A 326 2.04 -21.24 15.00
CA GLU A 326 1.69 -21.65 16.37
C GLU A 326 0.27 -21.20 16.71
N ARG A 327 -0.10 -19.97 16.36
CA ARG A 327 -1.45 -19.43 16.55
C ARG A 327 -2.48 -20.27 15.82
N ILE A 328 -2.22 -20.63 14.56
CA ILE A 328 -3.12 -21.50 13.79
C ILE A 328 -3.30 -22.86 14.50
N ARG A 329 -2.21 -23.48 14.97
CA ARG A 329 -2.29 -24.77 15.67
C ARG A 329 -3.08 -24.69 16.98
N ALA A 330 -2.95 -23.59 17.70
CA ALA A 330 -3.62 -23.33 18.98
C ALA A 330 -5.08 -22.88 18.84
N CYS A 331 -5.56 -22.58 17.63
CA CYS A 331 -6.93 -22.08 17.43
C CYS A 331 -7.95 -23.22 17.57
N ASP A 332 -8.80 -23.15 18.58
CA ASP A 332 -9.86 -24.14 18.85
C ASP A 332 -11.08 -23.98 17.92
N ALA A 333 -11.24 -22.82 17.29
CA ALA A 333 -12.29 -22.58 16.32
C ALA A 333 -12.08 -23.34 14.99
N LEU A 334 -10.87 -23.91 14.76
CA LEU A 334 -10.53 -24.67 13.57
C LEU A 334 -10.35 -26.16 13.88
N ASP A 335 -11.00 -27.00 13.07
CA ASP A 335 -10.72 -28.42 13.03
C ASP A 335 -9.35 -28.72 12.36
N ALA A 336 -8.94 -29.98 12.31
CA ALA A 336 -7.68 -30.38 11.71
C ALA A 336 -7.58 -30.02 10.20
N ARG A 337 -8.71 -29.99 9.48
CA ARG A 337 -8.76 -29.55 8.07
C ARG A 337 -8.58 -28.06 7.98
N GLY A 338 -9.32 -27.27 8.77
CA GLY A 338 -9.21 -25.82 8.83
C GLY A 338 -7.79 -25.36 9.17
N LYS A 339 -7.14 -25.99 10.15
CA LYS A 339 -5.73 -25.71 10.51
C LYS A 339 -4.75 -25.95 9.34
N ARG A 340 -4.92 -27.02 8.56
CA ARG A 340 -4.11 -27.27 7.36
C ARG A 340 -4.35 -26.20 6.28
N LEU A 341 -5.60 -25.81 6.05
CA LEU A 341 -5.96 -24.79 5.06
C LEU A 341 -5.45 -23.41 5.47
N ALA A 342 -5.56 -23.05 6.76
CA ALA A 342 -5.03 -21.80 7.32
C ALA A 342 -3.50 -21.69 7.14
N ALA A 343 -2.78 -22.79 7.22
CA ALA A 343 -1.34 -22.84 7.00
C ALA A 343 -0.93 -22.86 5.51
N GLY A 344 -1.88 -22.94 4.59
CA GLY A 344 -1.65 -23.02 3.15
C GLY A 344 -1.67 -21.68 2.44
N ALA A 345 -1.40 -21.71 1.13
CA ALA A 345 -1.35 -20.50 0.28
C ALA A 345 -2.71 -19.78 0.13
N LYS A 346 -3.82 -20.49 0.34
CA LYS A 346 -5.20 -19.93 0.33
C LYS A 346 -5.77 -19.85 1.75
N SER A 347 -5.02 -19.20 2.63
CA SER A 347 -5.32 -19.13 4.04
C SER A 347 -6.34 -18.04 4.43
N GLY A 348 -6.75 -17.16 3.49
CA GLY A 348 -7.41 -15.91 3.77
C GLY A 348 -8.58 -16.00 4.77
N ILE A 349 -9.62 -16.79 4.46
CA ILE A 349 -10.79 -16.95 5.33
C ILE A 349 -10.42 -17.56 6.68
N TRP A 350 -9.54 -18.55 6.67
CA TRP A 350 -9.12 -19.24 7.88
C TRP A 350 -8.32 -18.33 8.82
N LEU A 351 -7.54 -17.40 8.28
CA LEU A 351 -6.85 -16.39 9.08
C LEU A 351 -7.80 -15.34 9.64
N VAL A 352 -8.90 -15.02 8.94
CA VAL A 352 -9.99 -14.22 9.53
C VAL A 352 -10.54 -14.93 10.78
N THR A 353 -10.85 -16.23 10.68
CA THR A 353 -11.32 -17.02 11.82
C THR A 353 -10.30 -17.04 12.97
N VAL A 354 -9.00 -17.14 12.68
CA VAL A 354 -7.95 -17.23 13.71
C VAL A 354 -7.73 -15.91 14.45
N TYR A 355 -7.83 -14.78 13.74
CA TYR A 355 -7.37 -13.49 14.27
C TYR A 355 -8.48 -12.45 14.46
N LEU A 356 -9.53 -12.48 13.63
CA LEU A 356 -10.46 -11.37 13.51
C LEU A 356 -11.87 -11.72 14.03
N ASP A 357 -12.51 -12.72 13.44
CA ASP A 357 -13.86 -13.13 13.80
C ASP A 357 -14.09 -14.62 13.44
N PRO A 358 -14.56 -15.45 14.40
CA PRO A 358 -14.88 -16.84 14.11
C PRO A 358 -16.13 -16.99 13.20
N ASP A 359 -17.04 -16.00 13.17
CA ASP A 359 -18.20 -15.96 12.28
C ASP A 359 -17.87 -15.14 11.02
N PHE A 360 -17.37 -15.84 9.99
CA PHE A 360 -16.99 -15.22 8.74
C PHE A 360 -18.16 -14.49 8.06
N ASP A 361 -19.37 -15.03 8.11
CA ASP A 361 -20.53 -14.41 7.45
C ASP A 361 -20.93 -13.10 8.13
N SER A 362 -20.82 -13.02 9.46
CA SER A 362 -21.02 -11.77 10.21
C SER A 362 -19.93 -10.75 9.88
N PHE A 363 -18.69 -11.20 9.81
CA PHE A 363 -17.54 -10.38 9.43
C PHE A 363 -17.67 -9.81 8.00
N GLU A 364 -18.04 -10.64 7.03
CA GLU A 364 -18.26 -10.23 5.64
C GLU A 364 -19.38 -9.18 5.55
N ARG A 365 -20.50 -9.39 6.21
CA ARG A 365 -21.59 -8.39 6.29
C ARG A 365 -21.15 -7.05 6.90
N ALA A 366 -20.24 -7.08 7.89
CA ALA A 366 -19.69 -5.85 8.48
C ALA A 366 -18.79 -5.11 7.47
N TYR A 367 -17.96 -5.85 6.74
CA TYR A 367 -17.13 -5.29 5.67
C TYR A 367 -17.99 -4.69 4.55
N ASP A 368 -19.04 -5.38 4.10
CA ASP A 368 -19.95 -4.91 3.05
C ASP A 368 -20.63 -3.60 3.46
N ARG A 369 -21.08 -3.48 4.71
CA ARG A 369 -21.63 -2.22 5.24
C ARG A 369 -20.60 -1.08 5.19
N PHE A 370 -19.36 -1.37 5.60
CA PHE A 370 -18.29 -0.38 5.58
C PHE A 370 -17.98 0.09 4.16
N VAL A 371 -17.82 -0.84 3.21
CA VAL A 371 -17.61 -0.50 1.79
C VAL A 371 -18.81 0.24 1.22
N GLY A 372 -20.02 -0.20 1.52
CA GLY A 372 -21.27 0.48 1.11
C GLY A 372 -21.28 1.95 1.54
N ALA A 373 -20.92 2.23 2.81
CA ALA A 373 -20.82 3.60 3.32
C ALA A 373 -19.74 4.42 2.60
N LEU A 374 -18.57 3.82 2.30
CA LEU A 374 -17.53 4.48 1.51
C LEU A 374 -18.02 4.87 0.10
N LEU A 375 -18.79 3.99 -0.54
CA LEU A 375 -19.31 4.20 -1.89
C LEU A 375 -20.41 5.25 -1.95
N GLU A 376 -21.27 5.30 -0.93
CA GLU A 376 -22.37 6.26 -0.82
C GLU A 376 -21.88 7.66 -0.38
N SER A 377 -20.70 7.74 0.22
CA SER A 377 -20.17 9.01 0.75
C SER A 377 -19.84 10.00 -0.36
N ASN A 378 -20.06 11.30 -0.10
CA ASN A 378 -19.49 12.42 -0.88
C ASN A 378 -18.13 12.86 -0.32
N GLY A 379 -17.39 11.95 0.30
CA GLY A 379 -16.20 12.22 1.10
C GLY A 379 -14.94 12.54 0.31
N TRP A 380 -15.02 12.94 -0.98
CA TRP A 380 -13.84 13.25 -1.78
C TRP A 380 -12.93 14.31 -1.17
N ASP A 381 -13.52 15.39 -0.64
CA ASP A 381 -12.75 16.46 0.02
C ASP A 381 -12.06 15.96 1.29
N ARG A 382 -12.68 15.03 2.02
CA ARG A 382 -12.06 14.41 3.21
C ARG A 382 -10.87 13.55 2.79
N ILE A 383 -10.99 12.74 1.72
CA ILE A 383 -9.87 11.98 1.14
C ILE A 383 -8.71 12.91 0.74
N LEU A 384 -9.00 14.05 0.11
CA LEU A 384 -7.97 15.03 -0.25
C LEU A 384 -7.25 15.61 0.98
N ARG A 385 -7.93 15.71 2.11
CA ARG A 385 -7.31 16.11 3.38
C ARG A 385 -6.62 14.97 4.11
N GLY A 386 -6.84 13.71 3.70
CA GLY A 386 -6.31 12.52 4.35
C GLY A 386 -7.17 12.06 5.54
N GLU A 387 -8.45 12.38 5.51
CA GLU A 387 -9.45 12.04 6.52
C GLU A 387 -10.33 10.88 6.02
N CYS A 388 -10.89 10.10 6.95
CA CYS A 388 -11.88 9.08 6.63
C CYS A 388 -13.08 9.72 5.92
N PRO A 389 -13.54 9.21 4.76
CA PRO A 389 -14.61 9.81 3.97
C PRO A 389 -16.01 9.61 4.60
N ILE A 390 -16.12 8.76 5.61
CA ILE A 390 -17.36 8.47 6.34
C ILE A 390 -17.19 8.80 7.83
N ASP A 391 -18.31 8.97 8.52
CA ASP A 391 -18.31 9.06 9.97
C ASP A 391 -18.24 7.64 10.53
N LEU A 392 -17.19 7.39 11.29
CA LEU A 392 -16.97 6.10 11.93
C LEU A 392 -17.74 6.05 13.25
N PRO A 393 -18.33 4.91 13.62
CA PRO A 393 -18.89 4.74 14.95
C PRO A 393 -17.81 4.96 16.01
N ALA A 394 -18.20 5.52 17.14
CA ALA A 394 -17.29 5.65 18.27
C ALA A 394 -16.70 4.27 18.65
N PRO A 395 -15.42 4.22 19.05
CA PRO A 395 -14.84 2.97 19.54
C PRO A 395 -15.67 2.44 20.69
N ALA A 396 -15.86 1.12 20.73
CA ALA A 396 -16.51 0.48 21.86
C ALA A 396 -15.73 0.82 23.14
N PRO A 397 -16.39 1.08 24.27
CA PRO A 397 -15.70 1.34 25.51
C PRO A 397 -14.77 0.18 25.84
N GLU A 398 -13.50 0.48 26.21
CA GLU A 398 -12.56 -0.53 26.66
C GLU A 398 -13.16 -1.28 27.85
N GLY A 399 -13.44 -2.58 27.68
CA GLY A 399 -13.93 -3.44 28.75
C GLY A 399 -15.36 -3.96 28.60
N ALA A 400 -16.02 -3.81 27.45
CA ALA A 400 -17.25 -4.58 27.22
C ALA A 400 -16.87 -6.06 26.94
N PRO A 401 -17.52 -7.04 27.63
CA PRO A 401 -17.19 -8.46 27.54
C PRO A 401 -17.48 -9.07 26.17
#